data_63a4d9026e14c37765db3871964133f6
#
_entry.id   63a4d9026e14c37765db3871964133f6
#
_cell.length_a   1.000
_cell.length_b   1.000
_cell.length_c   1.000
_cell.angle_alpha   90.00
_cell.angle_beta   90.00
_cell.angle_gamma   90.00
#
_symmetry.space_group_name_H-M   'P 1'
#
loop_
_entity.id
_entity.type
_entity.pdbx_description
1 polymer ?
#
loop_
_entity_poly.entity_id
_entity_poly.type
_entity_poly.pdbx_seq_one_letter_code
_entity_poly.pdbx_strand_id
1 'polypeptide(L)'
;SACAPKSGVLRAPSNPGQVSTSAAEEAKKAEEKAAEKEAAARDKKDAAQRNISLLLPFQLDHIGAEGVQENDVKRSALALDFYQGFQLGLNELAKKSDSFNLKVVDSKDNAYYNSTIATSEDISNSGIIVGPIYPIEIKAFGNSLPDKEKLIISPLAASPASEFGLNNLVTITPTIKSHTNGLAKRVAKDYITGDIIIIY
;
A
#
# COMPACT_ATOMS: atom_id res chain seq x y z
N SER A 1 83.38 13.07 -23.53
CA SER A 1 82.16 12.97 -22.73
C SER A 1 81.56 11.57 -22.83
N ALA A 2 81.74 10.74 -21.79
CA ALA A 2 81.30 9.37 -21.73
C ALA A 2 79.96 9.30 -20.96
N CYS A 3 78.92 8.80 -21.62
CA CYS A 3 77.66 8.42 -20.98
C CYS A 3 77.77 6.99 -20.46
N ALA A 4 77.67 6.81 -19.17
CA ALA A 4 77.53 5.51 -18.54
C ALA A 4 76.12 5.06 -18.51
N PRO A 5 75.75 3.79 -18.82
CA PRO A 5 74.39 3.28 -18.72
C PRO A 5 74.05 2.97 -17.25
N LYS A 6 72.91 3.42 -16.79
CA LYS A 6 72.29 3.02 -15.49
C LYS A 6 71.82 1.58 -15.56
N SER A 7 72.47 0.71 -14.75
CA SER A 7 72.03 -0.65 -14.55
C SER A 7 70.73 -0.66 -13.72
N GLY A 8 69.64 -1.01 -14.39
CA GLY A 8 68.36 -1.28 -13.69
C GLY A 8 68.45 -2.62 -12.97
N VAL A 9 68.28 -2.60 -11.66
CA VAL A 9 68.11 -3.82 -10.85
C VAL A 9 66.76 -4.46 -11.20
N LEU A 10 66.78 -5.58 -11.88
CA LEU A 10 65.62 -6.43 -12.06
C LEU A 10 65.20 -7.00 -10.70
N ARG A 11 64.13 -6.51 -10.13
CA ARG A 11 63.47 -7.17 -9.00
C ARG A 11 62.83 -8.46 -9.49
N ALA A 12 63.12 -9.57 -8.80
CA ALA A 12 62.43 -10.84 -9.03
C ALA A 12 60.91 -10.68 -8.85
N PRO A 13 60.10 -11.39 -9.65
CA PRO A 13 58.66 -11.34 -9.50
C PRO A 13 58.27 -11.87 -8.12
N SER A 14 57.55 -11.07 -7.35
CA SER A 14 56.93 -11.49 -6.09
C SER A 14 56.00 -12.65 -6.36
N ASN A 15 56.15 -13.70 -5.59
CA ASN A 15 55.42 -14.97 -5.61
C ASN A 15 53.89 -14.73 -5.71
N PRO A 16 53.20 -15.27 -6.71
CA PRO A 16 51.73 -15.12 -6.79
C PRO A 16 51.07 -16.22 -5.95
N GLY A 17 51.15 -16.13 -4.62
CA GLY A 17 50.66 -17.18 -3.74
C GLY A 17 50.32 -16.80 -2.31
N GLN A 18 50.44 -15.53 -1.95
CA GLN A 18 49.92 -15.06 -0.66
C GLN A 18 48.81 -14.02 -0.90
N VAL A 19 47.61 -14.52 -1.22
CA VAL A 19 46.41 -13.78 -0.90
C VAL A 19 46.40 -13.69 0.61
N SER A 20 46.59 -12.47 1.14
CA SER A 20 46.66 -12.24 2.58
C SER A 20 45.33 -12.76 3.17
N THR A 21 45.42 -13.64 4.15
CA THR A 21 44.25 -14.17 4.90
C THR A 21 43.37 -13.05 5.43
N SER A 22 43.88 -11.84 5.62
CA SER A 22 43.11 -10.64 5.98
C SER A 22 42.11 -10.18 4.92
N ALA A 23 42.43 -10.23 3.62
CA ALA A 23 41.52 -9.80 2.56
C ALA A 23 40.35 -10.78 2.37
N ALA A 24 40.57 -12.07 2.57
CA ALA A 24 39.54 -13.09 2.50
C ALA A 24 38.62 -13.04 3.75
N GLU A 25 39.15 -12.71 4.91
CA GLU A 25 38.37 -12.50 6.13
C GLU A 25 37.55 -11.18 6.08
N GLU A 26 38.13 -10.12 5.53
CA GLU A 26 37.38 -8.87 5.31
C GLU A 26 36.25 -9.03 4.29
N ALA A 27 36.45 -9.78 3.21
CA ALA A 27 35.44 -10.08 2.23
C ALA A 27 34.29 -10.91 2.85
N LYS A 28 34.61 -11.96 3.61
CA LYS A 28 33.60 -12.76 4.35
C LYS A 28 32.81 -11.92 5.35
N LYS A 29 33.46 -11.04 6.09
CA LYS A 29 32.81 -10.16 7.05
C LYS A 29 31.94 -9.08 6.39
N ALA A 30 32.30 -8.66 5.18
CA ALA A 30 31.48 -7.77 4.36
C ALA A 30 30.24 -8.48 3.79
N GLU A 31 30.39 -9.73 3.34
CA GLU A 31 29.29 -10.58 2.90
C GLU A 31 28.31 -10.91 4.04
N GLU A 32 28.81 -11.30 5.21
CA GLU A 32 27.95 -11.53 6.39
C GLU A 32 27.19 -10.28 6.81
N LYS A 33 27.82 -9.11 6.85
CA LYS A 33 27.15 -7.84 7.13
C LYS A 33 26.13 -7.46 6.06
N ALA A 34 26.38 -7.76 4.79
CA ALA A 34 25.44 -7.51 3.72
C ALA A 34 24.22 -8.43 3.83
N ALA A 35 24.44 -9.72 4.11
CA ALA A 35 23.37 -10.70 4.33
C ALA A 35 22.53 -10.38 5.58
N GLU A 36 23.17 -9.97 6.68
CA GLU A 36 22.49 -9.55 7.90
C GLU A 36 21.64 -8.28 7.69
N LYS A 37 22.17 -7.31 6.92
CA LYS A 37 21.43 -6.10 6.55
C LYS A 37 20.25 -6.39 5.62
N GLU A 38 20.40 -7.34 4.70
CA GLU A 38 19.34 -7.78 3.81
C GLU A 38 18.25 -8.55 4.57
N ALA A 39 18.63 -9.44 5.48
CA ALA A 39 17.69 -10.15 6.35
C ALA A 39 16.90 -9.18 7.24
N ALA A 40 17.59 -8.23 7.90
CA ALA A 40 16.93 -7.20 8.70
C ALA A 40 16.01 -6.27 7.88
N ALA A 41 16.34 -6.03 6.60
CA ALA A 41 15.47 -5.27 5.71
C ALA A 41 14.23 -6.07 5.29
N ARG A 42 14.37 -7.38 5.09
CA ARG A 42 13.23 -8.30 4.82
C ARG A 42 12.31 -8.38 6.03
N ASP A 43 12.85 -8.60 7.22
CA ASP A 43 12.06 -8.67 8.47
C ASP A 43 11.29 -7.36 8.72
N LYS A 44 11.90 -6.20 8.46
CA LYS A 44 11.23 -4.91 8.55
C LYS A 44 10.12 -4.76 7.52
N LYS A 45 10.33 -5.22 6.30
CA LYS A 45 9.33 -5.19 5.22
C LYS A 45 8.15 -6.10 5.55
N ASP A 46 8.41 -7.30 6.05
CA ASP A 46 7.39 -8.26 6.44
C ASP A 46 6.59 -7.76 7.65
N ALA A 47 7.26 -7.15 8.64
CA ALA A 47 6.60 -6.49 9.76
C ALA A 47 5.72 -5.31 9.31
N ALA A 48 6.21 -4.50 8.36
CA ALA A 48 5.43 -3.38 7.80
C ALA A 48 4.20 -3.87 7.03
N GLN A 49 4.28 -4.98 6.29
CA GLN A 49 3.15 -5.56 5.56
C GLN A 49 2.00 -5.99 6.48
N ARG A 50 2.26 -6.22 7.77
CA ARG A 50 1.24 -6.53 8.79
C ARG A 50 0.55 -5.31 9.36
N ASN A 51 1.07 -4.11 9.08
CA ASN A 51 0.47 -2.85 9.49
C ASN A 51 -0.54 -2.41 8.42
N ILE A 52 -1.80 -2.31 8.80
CA ILE A 52 -2.90 -1.92 7.93
C ILE A 52 -3.45 -0.59 8.44
N SER A 53 -3.50 0.42 7.57
CA SER A 53 -4.26 1.65 7.84
C SER A 53 -5.61 1.57 7.13
N LEU A 54 -6.68 1.70 7.91
CA LEU A 54 -8.06 1.70 7.44
C LEU A 54 -8.65 3.10 7.56
N LEU A 55 -8.90 3.77 6.43
CA LEU A 55 -9.41 5.13 6.35
C LEU A 55 -10.89 5.10 5.98
N LEU A 56 -11.75 5.44 6.94
CA LEU A 56 -13.21 5.42 6.78
C LEU A 56 -13.83 6.74 7.23
N PRO A 57 -14.91 7.21 6.59
CA PRO A 57 -15.57 8.47 6.92
C PRO A 57 -16.52 8.30 8.11
N PHE A 58 -15.99 8.15 9.32
CA PHE A 58 -16.79 8.10 10.54
C PHE A 58 -17.42 9.46 10.88
N GLN A 59 -16.77 10.55 10.43
CA GLN A 59 -17.22 11.92 10.64
C GLN A 59 -17.46 12.27 12.12
N LEU A 60 -16.54 11.83 12.98
CA LEU A 60 -16.63 11.99 14.44
C LEU A 60 -16.55 13.46 14.89
N ASP A 61 -16.04 14.34 14.06
CA ASP A 61 -15.98 15.78 14.30
C ASP A 61 -17.35 16.47 14.23
N HIS A 62 -18.37 15.78 13.76
CA HIS A 62 -19.76 16.25 13.80
C HIS A 62 -20.49 15.94 15.12
N ILE A 63 -19.89 15.11 15.99
CA ILE A 63 -20.46 14.79 17.29
C ILE A 63 -20.30 16.01 18.22
N GLY A 64 -21.40 16.59 18.62
CA GLY A 64 -21.43 17.76 19.51
C GLY A 64 -21.23 17.40 20.98
N ALA A 65 -21.23 18.43 21.83
CA ALA A 65 -21.10 18.29 23.28
C ALA A 65 -22.27 17.51 23.92
N GLU A 66 -23.41 17.44 23.24
CA GLU A 66 -24.60 16.71 23.69
C GLU A 66 -24.51 15.18 23.45
N GLY A 67 -23.36 14.72 22.91
CA GLY A 67 -23.11 13.32 22.60
C GLY A 67 -23.65 12.91 21.24
N VAL A 68 -23.64 11.58 20.98
CA VAL A 68 -24.03 11.00 19.70
C VAL A 68 -25.53 11.11 19.48
N GLN A 69 -25.94 11.70 18.35
CA GLN A 69 -27.32 11.86 17.93
C GLN A 69 -27.67 10.85 16.80
N GLU A 70 -28.98 10.66 16.53
CA GLU A 70 -29.46 9.76 15.48
C GLU A 70 -28.85 10.09 14.10
N ASN A 71 -28.70 11.39 13.80
CA ASN A 71 -28.10 11.82 12.53
C ASN A 71 -26.60 11.48 12.45
N ASP A 72 -25.87 11.45 13.54
CA ASP A 72 -24.46 11.06 13.57
C ASP A 72 -24.34 9.57 13.27
N VAL A 73 -25.21 8.74 13.87
CA VAL A 73 -25.27 7.30 13.58
C VAL A 73 -25.56 7.04 12.09
N LYS A 74 -26.54 7.73 11.52
CA LYS A 74 -26.88 7.60 10.09
C LYS A 74 -25.72 8.01 9.19
N ARG A 75 -25.01 9.07 9.54
CA ARG A 75 -23.85 9.57 8.79
C ARG A 75 -22.68 8.60 8.83
N SER A 76 -22.44 7.99 9.97
CA SER A 76 -21.33 7.04 10.19
C SER A 76 -21.68 5.60 9.78
N ALA A 77 -22.93 5.29 9.45
CA ALA A 77 -23.44 3.92 9.25
C ALA A 77 -22.58 3.12 8.25
N LEU A 78 -22.28 3.71 7.08
CA LEU A 78 -21.44 3.06 6.07
C LEU A 78 -20.06 2.68 6.60
N ALA A 79 -19.44 3.61 7.33
CA ALA A 79 -18.10 3.39 7.90
C ALA A 79 -18.13 2.32 8.99
N LEU A 80 -19.15 2.32 9.83
CA LEU A 80 -19.32 1.34 10.91
C LEU A 80 -19.57 -0.07 10.37
N ASP A 81 -20.48 -0.20 9.40
CA ASP A 81 -20.81 -1.49 8.78
C ASP A 81 -19.58 -2.09 8.08
N PHE A 82 -18.87 -1.26 7.33
CA PHE A 82 -17.62 -1.69 6.67
C PHE A 82 -16.55 -2.09 7.68
N TYR A 83 -16.36 -1.30 8.72
CA TYR A 83 -15.39 -1.58 9.79
C TYR A 83 -15.65 -2.92 10.48
N GLN A 84 -16.91 -3.19 10.83
CA GLN A 84 -17.30 -4.46 11.46
C GLN A 84 -16.99 -5.65 10.54
N GLY A 85 -17.37 -5.56 9.25
CA GLY A 85 -17.06 -6.60 8.27
C GLY A 85 -15.56 -6.80 8.08
N PHE A 86 -14.80 -5.71 8.05
CA PHE A 86 -13.33 -5.75 7.93
C PHE A 86 -12.68 -6.42 9.14
N GLN A 87 -13.13 -6.10 10.35
CA GLN A 87 -12.65 -6.76 11.57
C GLN A 87 -12.94 -8.26 11.59
N LEU A 88 -14.14 -8.68 11.16
CA LEU A 88 -14.47 -10.09 11.04
C LEU A 88 -13.53 -10.81 10.08
N GLY A 89 -13.24 -10.21 8.92
CA GLY A 89 -12.29 -10.75 7.94
C GLY A 89 -10.87 -10.88 8.49
N LEU A 90 -10.37 -9.83 9.18
CA LEU A 90 -9.04 -9.87 9.81
C LEU A 90 -8.96 -10.94 10.91
N ASN A 91 -9.99 -11.08 11.72
CA ASN A 91 -10.04 -12.09 12.77
C ASN A 91 -9.99 -13.52 12.20
N GLU A 92 -10.66 -13.77 11.07
CA GLU A 92 -10.57 -15.06 10.38
C GLU A 92 -9.19 -15.32 9.78
N LEU A 93 -8.55 -14.29 9.22
CA LEU A 93 -7.18 -14.39 8.73
C LEU A 93 -6.18 -14.66 9.87
N ALA A 94 -6.31 -13.95 10.98
CA ALA A 94 -5.44 -14.10 12.14
C ALA A 94 -5.47 -15.51 12.77
N LYS A 95 -6.56 -16.26 12.61
CA LYS A 95 -6.62 -17.67 13.04
C LYS A 95 -5.75 -18.60 12.19
N LYS A 96 -5.41 -18.17 10.96
CA LYS A 96 -4.70 -19.00 9.96
C LYS A 96 -3.24 -18.58 9.79
N SER A 97 -2.89 -17.37 10.16
CA SER A 97 -1.59 -16.77 9.92
C SER A 97 -1.20 -15.83 11.06
N ASP A 98 -0.27 -14.95 10.77
CA ASP A 98 0.27 -13.95 11.69
C ASP A 98 -0.74 -12.89 12.11
N SER A 99 -0.44 -12.22 13.22
CA SER A 99 -1.20 -11.09 13.72
C SER A 99 -1.04 -9.86 12.81
N PHE A 100 -2.12 -9.10 12.66
CA PHE A 100 -2.13 -7.81 11.96
C PHE A 100 -2.28 -6.66 12.95
N ASN A 101 -1.63 -5.54 12.64
CA ASN A 101 -1.80 -4.28 13.36
C ASN A 101 -2.75 -3.40 12.55
N LEU A 102 -3.95 -3.18 13.05
CA LEU A 102 -4.94 -2.33 12.41
C LEU A 102 -4.94 -0.93 13.03
N LYS A 103 -4.63 0.07 12.23
CA LYS A 103 -4.82 1.49 12.56
C LYS A 103 -6.08 2.00 11.85
N VAL A 104 -7.05 2.41 12.61
CA VAL A 104 -8.30 3.01 12.08
C VAL A 104 -8.19 4.51 12.13
N VAL A 105 -8.48 5.16 11.01
CA VAL A 105 -8.40 6.61 10.82
C VAL A 105 -9.73 7.13 10.30
N ASP A 106 -10.28 8.16 10.92
CA ASP A 106 -11.46 8.87 10.40
C ASP A 106 -11.04 9.76 9.23
N SER A 107 -11.50 9.46 8.01
CA SER A 107 -11.23 10.26 6.82
C SER A 107 -12.09 11.53 6.75
N LYS A 108 -13.12 11.64 7.60
CA LYS A 108 -13.99 12.81 7.79
C LYS A 108 -14.75 13.28 6.54
N ASP A 109 -14.79 12.47 5.48
CA ASP A 109 -15.32 12.89 4.17
C ASP A 109 -14.74 14.25 3.74
N ASN A 110 -13.41 14.42 3.90
CA ASN A 110 -12.74 15.69 3.68
C ASN A 110 -11.43 15.51 2.90
N ALA A 111 -11.40 15.98 1.66
CA ALA A 111 -10.26 15.84 0.76
C ALA A 111 -8.98 16.52 1.28
N TYR A 112 -9.09 17.72 1.86
CA TYR A 112 -7.95 18.43 2.42
C TYR A 112 -7.36 17.69 3.61
N TYR A 113 -8.20 17.21 4.52
CA TYR A 113 -7.76 16.40 5.64
C TYR A 113 -7.06 15.12 5.17
N ASN A 114 -7.63 14.43 4.17
CA ASN A 114 -7.01 13.23 3.60
C ASN A 114 -5.65 13.51 2.94
N SER A 115 -5.46 14.67 2.32
CA SER A 115 -4.15 15.06 1.79
C SER A 115 -3.12 15.25 2.91
N THR A 116 -3.54 15.73 4.07
CA THR A 116 -2.67 15.93 5.24
C THR A 116 -2.30 14.59 5.89
N ILE A 117 -3.28 13.71 6.13
CA ILE A 117 -3.00 12.41 6.75
C ILE A 117 -2.17 11.49 5.88
N ALA A 118 -2.18 11.66 4.55
CA ALA A 118 -1.35 10.90 3.63
C ALA A 118 0.16 11.00 3.93
N THR A 119 0.60 12.07 4.59
CA THR A 119 1.99 12.31 4.99
C THR A 119 2.29 11.96 6.44
N SER A 120 1.31 11.41 7.17
CA SER A 120 1.47 11.06 8.58
C SER A 120 2.39 9.85 8.79
N GLU A 121 2.92 9.73 9.99
CA GLU A 121 3.76 8.61 10.39
C GLU A 121 3.00 7.28 10.35
N ASP A 122 1.73 7.26 10.75
CA ASP A 122 0.88 6.08 10.72
C ASP A 122 0.76 5.52 9.28
N ILE A 123 0.54 6.40 8.30
CA ILE A 123 0.49 6.02 6.88
C ILE A 123 1.86 5.60 6.36
N SER A 124 2.91 6.30 6.77
CA SER A 124 4.28 5.96 6.39
C SER A 124 4.67 4.55 6.85
N ASN A 125 4.23 4.14 8.03
CA ASN A 125 4.53 2.83 8.63
C ASN A 125 3.58 1.71 8.18
N SER A 126 2.54 2.01 7.39
CA SER A 126 1.61 1.01 6.89
C SER A 126 2.14 0.28 5.66
N GLY A 127 1.97 -1.03 5.59
CA GLY A 127 2.24 -1.82 4.40
C GLY A 127 1.08 -1.81 3.42
N ILE A 128 -0.15 -1.72 3.94
CA ILE A 128 -1.39 -1.69 3.17
C ILE A 128 -2.25 -0.55 3.68
N ILE A 129 -2.83 0.21 2.75
CA ILE A 129 -3.79 1.27 3.04
C ILE A 129 -5.13 0.87 2.42
N VAL A 130 -6.17 0.81 3.24
CA VAL A 130 -7.55 0.53 2.82
C VAL A 130 -8.38 1.80 2.98
N GLY A 131 -8.94 2.29 1.91
CA GLY A 131 -9.56 3.60 1.83
C GLY A 131 -8.59 4.69 1.31
N PRO A 132 -9.02 5.95 1.27
CA PRO A 132 -10.36 6.46 1.57
C PRO A 132 -11.45 5.88 0.63
N ILE A 133 -12.72 6.23 0.91
CA ILE A 133 -13.87 5.66 0.17
C ILE A 133 -14.28 6.52 -1.03
N TYR A 134 -14.37 7.83 -0.83
CA TYR A 134 -14.94 8.72 -1.85
C TYR A 134 -13.90 9.18 -2.89
N PRO A 135 -14.30 9.33 -4.16
CA PRO A 135 -13.38 9.63 -5.26
C PRO A 135 -12.48 10.86 -5.05
N ILE A 136 -13.04 11.93 -4.49
CA ILE A 136 -12.31 13.18 -4.24
C ILE A 136 -11.24 12.96 -3.16
N GLU A 137 -11.56 12.21 -2.11
CA GLU A 137 -10.63 11.84 -1.03
C GLU A 137 -9.51 10.94 -1.55
N ILE A 138 -9.86 9.91 -2.35
CA ILE A 138 -8.88 8.99 -2.95
C ILE A 138 -7.85 9.75 -3.78
N LYS A 139 -8.31 10.70 -4.60
CA LYS A 139 -7.42 11.57 -5.40
C LYS A 139 -6.52 12.43 -4.51
N ALA A 140 -7.11 13.11 -3.52
CA ALA A 140 -6.36 13.99 -2.63
C ALA A 140 -5.30 13.22 -1.84
N PHE A 141 -5.68 12.09 -1.26
CA PHE A 141 -4.81 11.20 -0.50
C PHE A 141 -3.67 10.64 -1.38
N GLY A 142 -4.01 10.00 -2.49
CA GLY A 142 -3.04 9.34 -3.37
C GLY A 142 -2.04 10.31 -3.99
N ASN A 143 -2.48 11.53 -4.37
CA ASN A 143 -1.59 12.57 -4.88
C ASN A 143 -0.62 13.09 -3.81
N SER A 144 -1.04 13.12 -2.54
CA SER A 144 -0.23 13.60 -1.42
C SER A 144 0.64 12.52 -0.79
N LEU A 145 0.38 11.25 -1.07
CA LEU A 145 1.18 10.14 -0.54
C LEU A 145 2.63 10.22 -1.04
N PRO A 146 3.63 10.30 -0.15
CA PRO A 146 5.04 10.43 -0.57
C PRO A 146 5.56 9.19 -1.30
N ASP A 147 5.24 8.00 -0.77
CA ASP A 147 5.63 6.72 -1.37
C ASP A 147 4.57 6.26 -2.38
N LYS A 148 4.88 6.44 -3.67
CA LYS A 148 3.98 6.08 -4.78
C LYS A 148 3.91 4.58 -5.09
N GLU A 149 4.74 3.77 -4.47
CA GLU A 149 4.71 2.31 -4.59
C GLU A 149 3.82 1.67 -3.51
N LYS A 150 3.41 2.43 -2.51
CA LYS A 150 2.58 1.94 -1.41
C LYS A 150 1.16 1.62 -1.88
N LEU A 151 0.71 0.38 -1.66
CA LEU A 151 -0.58 -0.10 -2.12
C LEU A 151 -1.75 0.62 -1.42
N ILE A 152 -2.63 1.20 -2.22
CA ILE A 152 -3.91 1.77 -1.79
C ILE A 152 -5.03 0.86 -2.33
N ILE A 153 -5.91 0.40 -1.45
CA ILE A 153 -7.08 -0.40 -1.80
C ILE A 153 -8.32 0.45 -1.55
N SER A 154 -9.06 0.79 -2.60
CA SER A 154 -10.36 1.42 -2.45
C SER A 154 -11.47 0.37 -2.36
N PRO A 155 -12.16 0.25 -1.21
CA PRO A 155 -13.10 -0.82 -0.99
C PRO A 155 -14.45 -0.62 -1.68
N LEU A 156 -14.88 0.62 -1.90
CA LEU A 156 -16.24 0.94 -2.32
C LEU A 156 -16.33 1.84 -3.57
N ALA A 157 -15.21 2.33 -4.11
CA ALA A 157 -15.26 3.16 -5.32
C ALA A 157 -15.67 2.32 -6.54
N ALA A 158 -16.77 2.71 -7.18
CA ALA A 158 -17.27 2.09 -8.40
C ALA A 158 -16.57 2.60 -9.68
N SER A 159 -15.76 3.66 -9.57
CA SER A 159 -14.93 4.15 -10.66
C SER A 159 -13.71 3.25 -10.86
N PRO A 160 -13.30 2.99 -12.11
CA PRO A 160 -12.08 2.24 -12.37
C PRO A 160 -10.85 2.97 -11.85
N ALA A 161 -9.84 2.21 -11.38
CA ALA A 161 -8.61 2.78 -10.83
C ALA A 161 -7.90 3.75 -11.79
N SER A 162 -8.02 3.53 -13.10
CA SER A 162 -7.46 4.39 -14.14
C SER A 162 -7.99 5.84 -14.14
N GLU A 163 -9.20 6.07 -13.63
CA GLU A 163 -9.80 7.42 -13.57
C GLU A 163 -9.15 8.29 -12.48
N PHE A 164 -8.46 7.67 -11.53
CA PHE A 164 -7.79 8.39 -10.44
C PHE A 164 -6.39 8.87 -10.81
N GLY A 165 -5.77 8.30 -11.86
CA GLY A 165 -4.40 8.61 -12.24
C GLY A 165 -3.35 8.13 -11.23
N LEU A 166 -3.69 7.10 -10.44
CA LEU A 166 -2.84 6.52 -9.41
C LEU A 166 -2.45 5.10 -9.81
N ASN A 167 -1.15 4.86 -10.00
CA ASN A 167 -0.64 3.55 -10.43
C ASN A 167 -0.65 2.50 -9.31
N ASN A 168 -0.72 2.95 -8.07
CA ASN A 168 -0.69 2.14 -6.84
C ASN A 168 -2.09 1.93 -6.24
N LEU A 169 -3.17 2.26 -6.97
CA LEU A 169 -4.54 2.10 -6.52
C LEU A 169 -5.16 0.82 -7.10
N VAL A 170 -5.77 0.04 -6.22
CA VAL A 170 -6.63 -1.09 -6.56
C VAL A 170 -8.05 -0.81 -6.09
N THR A 171 -9.03 -0.96 -6.98
CA THR A 171 -10.46 -0.92 -6.64
C THR A 171 -11.00 -2.34 -6.61
N ILE A 172 -11.66 -2.73 -5.51
CA ILE A 172 -12.22 -4.09 -5.35
C ILE A 172 -13.70 -4.17 -5.72
N THR A 173 -14.40 -3.03 -5.76
CA THR A 173 -15.78 -2.97 -6.24
C THR A 173 -15.80 -3.04 -7.77
N PRO A 174 -16.62 -3.92 -8.38
CA PRO A 174 -16.79 -3.95 -9.82
C PRO A 174 -17.28 -2.60 -10.35
N THR A 175 -16.74 -2.18 -11.50
CA THR A 175 -17.15 -0.91 -12.13
C THR A 175 -18.59 -0.97 -12.62
N ILE A 176 -19.23 0.19 -12.76
CA ILE A 176 -20.58 0.31 -13.38
C ILE A 176 -20.60 -0.39 -14.75
N LYS A 177 -19.53 -0.23 -15.54
CA LYS A 177 -19.39 -0.93 -16.83
C LYS A 177 -19.40 -2.45 -16.69
N SER A 178 -18.78 -2.99 -15.64
CA SER A 178 -18.81 -4.44 -15.36
C SER A 178 -20.22 -4.90 -15.00
N HIS A 179 -20.93 -4.14 -14.17
CA HIS A 179 -22.31 -4.44 -13.79
C HIS A 179 -23.26 -4.37 -14.99
N THR A 180 -23.19 -3.30 -15.79
CA THR A 180 -24.03 -3.14 -16.99
C THR A 180 -23.77 -4.21 -18.03
N ASN A 181 -22.49 -4.59 -18.25
CA ASN A 181 -22.14 -5.70 -19.13
C ASN A 181 -22.68 -7.05 -18.61
N GLY A 182 -22.60 -7.28 -17.31
CA GLY A 182 -23.16 -8.48 -16.67
C GLY A 182 -24.68 -8.55 -16.85
N LEU A 183 -25.37 -7.43 -16.59
CA LEU A 183 -26.80 -7.31 -16.77
C LEU A 183 -27.20 -7.51 -18.25
N ALA A 184 -26.51 -6.84 -19.18
CA ALA A 184 -26.77 -7.00 -20.62
C ALA A 184 -26.61 -8.45 -21.08
N LYS A 185 -25.58 -9.16 -20.61
CA LYS A 185 -25.39 -10.58 -20.90
C LYS A 185 -26.51 -11.45 -20.34
N ARG A 186 -26.99 -11.13 -19.14
CA ARG A 186 -28.11 -11.85 -18.52
C ARG A 186 -29.38 -11.63 -19.30
N VAL A 187 -29.71 -10.38 -19.61
CA VAL A 187 -30.87 -10.01 -20.43
C VAL A 187 -30.81 -10.70 -21.78
N ALA A 188 -29.66 -10.66 -22.50
CA ALA A 188 -29.51 -11.30 -23.80
C ALA A 188 -29.72 -12.82 -23.77
N LYS A 189 -29.43 -13.47 -22.65
CA LYS A 189 -29.63 -14.92 -22.47
C LYS A 189 -31.09 -15.29 -22.30
N ASP A 190 -31.84 -14.46 -21.56
CA ASP A 190 -33.22 -14.75 -21.17
C ASP A 190 -34.22 -13.96 -22.01
N TYR A 191 -33.76 -13.21 -23.05
CA TYR A 191 -34.58 -12.30 -23.85
C TYR A 191 -35.63 -13.04 -24.67
N ILE A 192 -36.88 -12.56 -24.54
CA ILE A 192 -38.00 -12.86 -25.42
C ILE A 192 -38.45 -11.55 -26.06
N THR A 193 -38.77 -11.57 -27.34
CA THR A 193 -39.18 -10.36 -28.09
C THR A 193 -40.36 -9.64 -27.41
N GLY A 194 -40.16 -8.37 -27.07
CA GLY A 194 -41.14 -7.54 -26.41
C GLY A 194 -40.97 -7.36 -24.89
N ASP A 195 -40.01 -8.08 -24.27
CA ASP A 195 -39.83 -8.05 -22.80
C ASP A 195 -38.93 -6.92 -22.29
N ILE A 196 -38.28 -6.16 -23.20
CA ILE A 196 -37.30 -5.13 -22.79
C ILE A 196 -37.86 -3.75 -23.05
N ILE A 197 -37.90 -2.95 -21.98
CA ILE A 197 -38.20 -1.51 -22.01
C ILE A 197 -36.93 -0.77 -21.52
N ILE A 198 -36.45 0.15 -22.34
CA ILE A 198 -35.31 1.03 -21.96
C ILE A 198 -35.90 2.41 -21.69
N ILE A 199 -35.69 2.91 -20.48
CA ILE A 199 -36.04 4.26 -20.04
C ILE A 199 -34.74 5.06 -19.93
N TYR A 200 -34.65 6.23 -20.59
CA TYR A 200 -33.46 7.11 -20.61
C TYR A 200 -33.85 8.54 -20.28
#